data_c12bb2a13b379fdebce1779e6e18fe1e
#
_entry.id   c12bb2a13b379fdebce1779e6e18fe1e
#
_cell.length_a   1.000
_cell.length_b   1.000
_cell.length_c   1.000
_cell.angle_alpha   90.00
_cell.angle_beta   90.00
_cell.angle_gamma   90.00
#
_symmetry.space_group_name_H-M   'P 1'
#
loop_
_entity.id
_entity.type
_entity.pdbx_description
1 polymer ?
#
loop_
_entity_poly.entity_id
_entity_poly.type
_entity_poly.pdbx_seq_one_letter_code
_entity_poly.pdbx_strand_id
1 'polypeptide(L)'
;MLYECVKNKSTIYTFGASHAGILSEELYSRAGGLMLFNPIFGRELMLDSSPITLTSKMERCTGYGKMLAESRADFQSGDVLIVHSVSGRNPVAIEIAAEAKEKKSHVIAVTNLSYSKSVTSRHPSGKRVFELADIILDNHGDIGDACVKISGLEQKVSPTSTVIGAAMLNTIVAELAQKMVDSGIEKPPIFYSANLDG
;
A
#
# COMPACT_ATOMS: atom_id res chain seq x y z
N MET A 1 14.69 -3.04 -6.75
CA MET A 1 13.43 -2.70 -7.46
C MET A 1 13.16 -1.20 -7.41
N LEU A 2 12.82 -0.58 -6.25
CA LEU A 2 12.45 0.86 -6.18
C LEU A 2 13.54 1.79 -6.71
N TYR A 3 14.80 1.55 -6.35
CA TYR A 3 15.91 2.34 -6.88
C TYR A 3 16.04 2.24 -8.42
N GLU A 4 15.88 1.04 -8.98
CA GLU A 4 15.90 0.87 -10.45
C GLU A 4 14.70 1.57 -11.12
N CYS A 5 13.53 1.55 -10.49
CA CYS A 5 12.37 2.32 -10.92
C CYS A 5 12.70 3.82 -11.01
N VAL A 6 13.27 4.39 -9.95
CA VAL A 6 13.69 5.81 -9.91
C VAL A 6 14.75 6.11 -10.97
N LYS A 7 15.79 5.27 -11.07
CA LYS A 7 16.87 5.42 -12.04
C LYS A 7 16.37 5.42 -13.48
N ASN A 8 15.37 4.59 -13.78
CA ASN A 8 14.76 4.47 -15.10
C ASN A 8 13.66 5.52 -15.35
N LYS A 9 13.42 6.45 -14.41
CA LYS A 9 12.36 7.46 -14.46
C LYS A 9 10.95 6.86 -14.57
N SER A 10 10.78 5.65 -14.07
CA SER A 10 9.49 4.99 -13.91
C SER A 10 8.78 5.50 -12.65
N THR A 11 7.49 5.25 -12.55
CA THR A 11 6.65 5.77 -11.47
C THR A 11 6.48 4.75 -10.35
N ILE A 12 6.47 5.23 -9.10
CA ILE A 12 6.12 4.44 -7.92
C ILE A 12 4.70 4.83 -7.52
N TYR A 13 3.76 3.90 -7.66
CA TYR A 13 2.39 4.05 -7.20
C TYR A 13 2.18 3.40 -5.84
N THR A 14 1.25 3.95 -5.06
CA THR A 14 0.84 3.36 -3.78
C THR A 14 -0.67 3.23 -3.72
N PHE A 15 -1.17 2.16 -3.13
CA PHE A 15 -2.60 1.94 -2.93
C PHE A 15 -2.90 1.22 -1.62
N GLY A 16 -4.00 1.59 -0.99
CA GLY A 16 -4.66 0.88 0.08
C GLY A 16 -6.09 1.37 0.22
N ALA A 17 -6.98 0.52 0.73
CA ALA A 17 -8.36 0.86 1.00
C ALA A 17 -8.62 0.91 2.50
N SER A 18 -9.44 1.84 2.98
CA SER A 18 -9.79 2.03 4.40
C SER A 18 -8.50 2.24 5.24
N HIS A 19 -8.32 1.53 6.35
CA HIS A 19 -7.11 1.61 7.18
C HIS A 19 -5.81 1.30 6.41
N ALA A 20 -5.88 0.42 5.42
CA ALA A 20 -4.73 0.17 4.54
C ALA A 20 -4.32 1.41 3.73
N GLY A 21 -5.24 2.32 3.43
CA GLY A 21 -4.98 3.58 2.74
C GLY A 21 -4.10 4.55 3.52
N ILE A 22 -4.09 4.47 4.86
CA ILE A 22 -3.23 5.30 5.73
C ILE A 22 -1.76 5.19 5.32
N LEU A 23 -1.29 4.01 4.89
CA LEU A 23 0.09 3.85 4.45
C LEU A 23 0.39 4.57 3.13
N SER A 24 -0.59 4.74 2.26
CA SER A 24 -0.44 5.56 1.06
C SER A 24 -0.38 7.05 1.42
N GLU A 25 -1.15 7.49 2.42
CA GLU A 25 -1.08 8.85 2.96
C GLU A 25 0.25 9.10 3.69
N GLU A 26 0.76 8.10 4.44
CA GLU A 26 2.05 8.15 5.13
C GLU A 26 3.23 8.36 4.17
N LEU A 27 3.19 7.75 2.99
CA LEU A 27 4.22 7.91 1.97
C LEU A 27 4.06 9.18 1.13
N TYR A 28 2.87 9.77 1.13
CA TYR A 28 2.56 10.96 0.35
C TYR A 28 2.98 12.22 1.11
N SER A 29 3.13 13.31 0.52
CA SER A 29 3.31 14.70 0.98
C SER A 29 3.50 14.93 2.50
N ARG A 30 4.63 14.48 3.07
CA ARG A 30 4.98 14.74 4.46
C ARG A 30 6.48 15.05 4.62
N ALA A 31 6.84 15.82 5.65
CA ALA A 31 8.23 16.12 6.00
C ALA A 31 9.06 14.85 6.20
N GLY A 32 10.25 14.81 5.57
CA GLY A 32 11.14 13.65 5.58
C GLY A 32 10.77 12.54 4.61
N GLY A 33 9.62 12.61 3.94
CA GLY A 33 9.23 11.68 2.89
C GLY A 33 9.89 12.00 1.55
N LEU A 34 9.90 11.05 0.63
CA LEU A 34 10.38 11.22 -0.74
C LEU A 34 9.23 11.63 -1.68
N MET A 35 9.46 12.64 -2.53
CA MET A 35 8.51 13.12 -3.56
C MET A 35 8.40 12.15 -4.74
N LEU A 36 8.43 10.84 -4.49
CA LEU A 36 8.47 9.80 -5.51
C LEU A 36 7.21 8.92 -5.51
N PHE A 37 6.40 9.01 -4.47
CA PHE A 37 5.23 8.16 -4.28
C PHE A 37 3.97 8.84 -4.80
N ASN A 38 3.25 8.13 -5.68
CA ASN A 38 2.02 8.59 -6.33
C ASN A 38 0.84 7.75 -5.84
N PRO A 39 0.02 8.25 -4.90
CA PRO A 39 -1.07 7.47 -4.37
C PRO A 39 -2.25 7.39 -5.35
N ILE A 40 -2.83 6.20 -5.44
CA ILE A 40 -4.08 5.95 -6.15
C ILE A 40 -5.21 6.11 -5.14
N PHE A 41 -5.68 7.34 -4.94
CA PHE A 41 -6.76 7.62 -4.00
C PHE A 41 -8.14 7.43 -4.64
N GLY A 42 -8.99 6.65 -3.98
CA GLY A 42 -10.43 6.59 -4.23
C GLY A 42 -11.16 7.20 -3.04
N ARG A 43 -11.91 8.29 -3.24
CA ARG A 43 -12.55 9.03 -2.15
C ARG A 43 -13.41 8.13 -1.25
N GLU A 44 -14.16 7.22 -1.86
CA GLU A 44 -15.07 6.28 -1.19
C GLU A 44 -14.34 5.17 -0.41
N LEU A 45 -13.04 5.03 -0.64
CA LEU A 45 -12.17 4.06 0.04
C LEU A 45 -11.40 4.67 1.22
N MET A 46 -11.49 6.00 1.42
CA MET A 46 -10.76 6.70 2.48
C MET A 46 -11.55 6.72 3.79
N LEU A 47 -10.84 6.79 4.92
CA LEU A 47 -11.48 6.74 6.26
C LEU A 47 -12.31 7.98 6.60
N ASP A 48 -12.09 9.10 5.92
CA ASP A 48 -12.88 10.33 6.08
C ASP A 48 -14.20 10.32 5.27
N SER A 49 -14.50 9.22 4.58
CA SER A 49 -15.78 9.06 3.87
C SER A 49 -16.95 8.88 4.84
N SER A 50 -18.08 9.50 4.50
CA SER A 50 -19.31 9.38 5.29
C SER A 50 -20.46 8.80 4.44
N PRO A 51 -21.18 7.79 4.93
CA PRO A 51 -20.91 7.03 6.15
C PRO A 51 -19.70 6.10 6.00
N ILE A 52 -18.97 5.87 7.08
CA ILE A 52 -17.73 5.04 7.06
C ILE A 52 -17.99 3.61 6.54
N THR A 53 -19.19 3.08 6.69
CA THR A 53 -19.58 1.77 6.16
C THR A 53 -19.53 1.69 4.63
N LEU A 54 -19.48 2.84 3.94
CA LEU A 54 -19.34 2.89 2.48
C LEU A 54 -17.99 2.30 2.04
N THR A 55 -16.91 2.56 2.78
CA THR A 55 -15.58 2.02 2.46
C THR A 55 -15.60 0.49 2.33
N SER A 56 -16.25 -0.20 3.28
CA SER A 56 -16.36 -1.66 3.26
C SER A 56 -17.21 -2.21 2.12
N LYS A 57 -18.15 -1.44 1.59
CA LYS A 57 -18.93 -1.80 0.40
C LYS A 57 -18.11 -1.58 -0.87
N MET A 58 -17.46 -0.42 -0.95
CA MET A 58 -16.69 -0.03 -2.13
C MET A 58 -15.45 -0.90 -2.33
N GLU A 59 -14.72 -1.27 -1.28
CA GLU A 59 -13.57 -2.17 -1.40
C GLU A 59 -13.93 -3.59 -1.89
N ARG A 60 -15.23 -3.95 -1.80
CA ARG A 60 -15.79 -5.23 -2.31
C ARG A 60 -16.45 -5.11 -3.67
N CYS A 61 -16.51 -3.91 -4.23
CA CYS A 61 -17.14 -3.66 -5.52
C CYS A 61 -16.21 -4.12 -6.65
N THR A 62 -16.56 -5.24 -7.28
CA THR A 62 -15.82 -5.77 -8.44
C THR A 62 -15.95 -4.79 -9.62
N GLY A 63 -14.84 -4.55 -10.32
CA GLY A 63 -14.71 -3.59 -11.42
C GLY A 63 -14.30 -2.19 -10.98
N TYR A 64 -14.51 -1.82 -9.71
CA TYR A 64 -14.15 -0.49 -9.22
C TYR A 64 -12.63 -0.29 -9.14
N GLY A 65 -11.88 -1.31 -8.75
CA GLY A 65 -10.41 -1.26 -8.70
C GLY A 65 -9.80 -1.06 -10.08
N LYS A 66 -10.33 -1.76 -11.09
CA LYS A 66 -9.92 -1.58 -12.49
C LYS A 66 -10.20 -0.17 -12.97
N MET A 67 -11.41 0.32 -12.80
CA MET A 67 -11.80 1.69 -13.20
C MET A 67 -10.93 2.75 -12.48
N LEU A 68 -10.62 2.53 -11.20
CA LEU A 68 -9.77 3.43 -10.42
C LEU A 68 -8.33 3.42 -10.94
N ALA A 69 -7.78 2.26 -11.25
CA ALA A 69 -6.45 2.13 -11.86
C ALA A 69 -6.37 2.84 -13.21
N GLU A 70 -7.32 2.58 -14.12
CA GLU A 70 -7.38 3.21 -15.43
C GLU A 70 -7.52 4.74 -15.39
N SER A 71 -8.16 5.29 -14.34
CA SER A 71 -8.40 6.73 -14.22
C SER A 71 -7.35 7.48 -13.40
N ARG A 72 -6.59 6.79 -12.54
CA ARG A 72 -5.67 7.41 -11.57
C ARG A 72 -4.22 6.94 -11.69
N ALA A 73 -3.98 5.84 -12.41
CA ALA A 73 -2.65 5.33 -12.64
C ALA A 73 -2.49 5.02 -14.13
N ASP A 74 -1.48 5.60 -14.75
CA ASP A 74 -1.08 5.28 -16.14
C ASP A 74 0.08 4.27 -16.08
N PHE A 75 -0.21 3.06 -15.59
CA PHE A 75 0.80 2.03 -15.40
C PHE A 75 1.58 1.73 -16.68
N GLN A 76 2.90 1.76 -16.59
CA GLN A 76 3.84 1.44 -17.66
C GLN A 76 4.77 0.30 -17.25
N SER A 77 5.41 -0.33 -18.23
CA SER A 77 6.42 -1.34 -17.97
C SER A 77 7.58 -0.73 -17.15
N GLY A 78 7.94 -1.38 -16.05
CA GLY A 78 8.99 -0.93 -15.13
C GLY A 78 8.52 -0.05 -13.97
N ASP A 79 7.24 0.38 -13.96
CA ASP A 79 6.64 1.01 -12.80
C ASP A 79 6.56 0.05 -11.62
N VAL A 80 6.38 0.60 -10.42
CA VAL A 80 6.19 -0.20 -9.19
C VAL A 80 4.90 0.22 -8.50
N LEU A 81 4.06 -0.74 -8.17
CA LEU A 81 2.93 -0.57 -7.28
C LEU A 81 3.25 -1.13 -5.90
N ILE A 82 3.17 -0.31 -4.86
CA ILE A 82 3.13 -0.77 -3.46
C ILE A 82 1.65 -0.83 -3.06
N VAL A 83 1.14 -2.03 -2.84
CA VAL A 83 -0.25 -2.24 -2.44
C VAL A 83 -0.33 -2.77 -1.01
N HIS A 84 -1.01 -2.03 -0.13
CA HIS A 84 -1.27 -2.46 1.24
C HIS A 84 -2.67 -3.05 1.35
N SER A 85 -2.75 -4.31 1.79
CA SER A 85 -4.01 -4.98 2.09
C SER A 85 -3.77 -6.12 3.08
N VAL A 86 -4.24 -5.98 4.31
CA VAL A 86 -3.92 -6.89 5.42
C VAL A 86 -4.35 -8.32 5.11
N SER A 87 -5.58 -8.55 4.72
CA SER A 87 -6.09 -9.87 4.32
C SER A 87 -5.90 -10.18 2.83
N GLY A 88 -5.61 -9.17 2.01
CA GLY A 88 -5.37 -9.31 0.58
C GLY A 88 -6.54 -9.87 -0.24
N ARG A 89 -7.77 -9.92 0.30
CA ARG A 89 -8.89 -10.68 -0.28
C ARG A 89 -9.93 -9.87 -1.03
N ASN A 90 -9.95 -8.52 -0.87
CA ASN A 90 -11.00 -7.69 -1.42
C ASN A 90 -10.75 -7.30 -2.88
N PRO A 91 -11.80 -7.25 -3.72
CA PRO A 91 -11.71 -7.04 -5.15
C PRO A 91 -10.87 -5.85 -5.57
N VAL A 92 -11.10 -4.67 -5.00
CA VAL A 92 -10.45 -3.44 -5.46
C VAL A 92 -8.92 -3.53 -5.40
N ALA A 93 -8.35 -4.03 -4.29
CA ALA A 93 -6.89 -4.18 -4.18
C ALA A 93 -6.33 -5.22 -5.15
N ILE A 94 -7.09 -6.29 -5.40
CA ILE A 94 -6.73 -7.36 -6.34
C ILE A 94 -6.75 -6.82 -7.78
N GLU A 95 -7.77 -6.06 -8.13
CA GLU A 95 -7.92 -5.49 -9.48
C GLU A 95 -6.82 -4.47 -9.80
N ILE A 96 -6.50 -3.58 -8.86
CA ILE A 96 -5.40 -2.61 -9.05
C ILE A 96 -4.06 -3.34 -9.23
N ALA A 97 -3.81 -4.38 -8.41
CA ALA A 97 -2.60 -5.20 -8.58
C ALA A 97 -2.58 -5.97 -9.90
N ALA A 98 -3.73 -6.47 -10.35
CA ALA A 98 -3.85 -7.17 -11.63
C ALA A 98 -3.60 -6.23 -12.82
N GLU A 99 -4.16 -5.01 -12.80
CA GLU A 99 -3.91 -4.00 -13.84
C GLU A 99 -2.42 -3.62 -13.90
N ALA A 100 -1.77 -3.42 -12.76
CA ALA A 100 -0.33 -3.18 -12.72
C ALA A 100 0.45 -4.34 -13.38
N LYS A 101 0.11 -5.60 -13.06
CA LYS A 101 0.76 -6.78 -13.66
C LYS A 101 0.50 -6.88 -15.16
N GLU A 102 -0.71 -6.58 -15.64
CA GLU A 102 -1.06 -6.59 -17.06
C GLU A 102 -0.18 -5.59 -17.84
N LYS A 103 0.10 -4.44 -17.25
CA LYS A 103 0.98 -3.39 -17.81
C LYS A 103 2.47 -3.66 -17.60
N LYS A 104 2.85 -4.84 -17.07
CA LYS A 104 4.25 -5.23 -16.79
C LYS A 104 4.92 -4.34 -15.74
N SER A 105 4.13 -3.75 -14.86
CA SER A 105 4.62 -3.11 -13.64
C SER A 105 4.94 -4.17 -12.59
N HIS A 106 5.82 -3.82 -11.66
CA HIS A 106 6.13 -4.66 -10.50
C HIS A 106 5.15 -4.39 -9.36
N VAL A 107 4.82 -5.44 -8.60
CA VAL A 107 3.91 -5.33 -7.45
C VAL A 107 4.63 -5.73 -6.16
N ILE A 108 4.62 -4.82 -5.19
CA ILE A 108 5.06 -5.06 -3.81
C ILE A 108 3.80 -5.10 -2.93
N ALA A 109 3.52 -6.23 -2.30
CA ALA A 109 2.39 -6.36 -1.37
C ALA A 109 2.86 -6.16 0.07
N VAL A 110 2.27 -5.21 0.78
CA VAL A 110 2.36 -5.08 2.23
C VAL A 110 1.12 -5.76 2.82
N THR A 111 1.29 -6.87 3.52
CA THR A 111 0.18 -7.73 3.93
C THR A 111 0.51 -8.50 5.21
N ASN A 112 -0.50 -9.08 5.84
CA ASN A 112 -0.32 -10.17 6.78
C ASN A 112 -0.45 -11.49 6.02
N LEU A 113 0.67 -12.14 5.76
CA LEU A 113 0.70 -13.32 4.90
C LEU A 113 -0.05 -14.52 5.52
N SER A 114 0.08 -14.70 6.83
CA SER A 114 -0.64 -15.75 7.56
C SER A 114 -2.15 -15.54 7.49
N TYR A 115 -2.62 -14.31 7.74
CA TYR A 115 -4.03 -13.97 7.61
C TYR A 115 -4.52 -14.09 6.16
N SER A 116 -3.76 -13.56 5.20
CA SER A 116 -4.12 -13.63 3.79
C SER A 116 -4.24 -15.07 3.29
N LYS A 117 -3.37 -15.98 3.76
CA LYS A 117 -3.45 -17.42 3.45
C LYS A 117 -4.62 -18.13 4.11
N SER A 118 -5.08 -17.66 5.26
CA SER A 118 -6.18 -18.28 6.01
C SER A 118 -7.58 -17.97 5.48
N VAL A 119 -7.70 -17.03 4.53
CA VAL A 119 -8.98 -16.59 3.97
C VAL A 119 -9.08 -16.87 2.47
N THR A 120 -10.30 -17.00 1.98
CA THR A 120 -10.58 -17.10 0.53
C THR A 120 -10.68 -15.72 -0.10
N SER A 121 -10.39 -15.62 -1.37
CA SER A 121 -10.63 -14.40 -2.17
C SER A 121 -12.11 -14.05 -2.22
N ARG A 122 -12.39 -12.74 -2.32
CA ARG A 122 -13.73 -12.21 -2.64
C ARG A 122 -13.84 -11.75 -4.09
N HIS A 123 -12.74 -11.86 -4.85
CA HIS A 123 -12.72 -11.53 -6.27
C HIS A 123 -13.00 -12.78 -7.11
N PRO A 124 -13.70 -12.67 -8.27
CA PRO A 124 -14.02 -13.81 -9.13
C PRO A 124 -12.83 -14.62 -9.63
N SER A 125 -11.64 -14.01 -9.74
CA SER A 125 -10.42 -14.74 -10.13
C SER A 125 -9.94 -15.75 -9.10
N GLY A 126 -10.47 -15.73 -7.85
CA GLY A 126 -9.99 -16.54 -6.75
C GLY A 126 -8.64 -16.13 -6.17
N LYS A 127 -7.91 -15.18 -6.80
CA LYS A 127 -6.60 -14.73 -6.34
C LYS A 127 -6.71 -13.73 -5.18
N ARG A 128 -5.67 -13.68 -4.36
CA ARG A 128 -5.42 -12.67 -3.33
C ARG A 128 -4.23 -11.81 -3.74
N VAL A 129 -4.07 -10.64 -3.14
CA VAL A 129 -3.03 -9.67 -3.52
C VAL A 129 -1.62 -10.29 -3.50
N PHE A 130 -1.28 -11.08 -2.46
CA PHE A 130 0.05 -11.69 -2.37
C PHE A 130 0.37 -12.66 -3.52
N GLU A 131 -0.64 -13.23 -4.18
CA GLU A 131 -0.47 -14.14 -5.33
C GLU A 131 -0.20 -13.39 -6.64
N LEU A 132 -0.33 -12.06 -6.63
CA LEU A 132 0.01 -11.18 -7.75
C LEU A 132 1.32 -10.42 -7.51
N ALA A 133 1.86 -10.47 -6.29
CA ALA A 133 3.03 -9.71 -5.90
C ALA A 133 4.34 -10.35 -6.36
N ASP A 134 5.29 -9.52 -6.77
CA ASP A 134 6.68 -9.90 -7.03
C ASP A 134 7.50 -9.91 -5.72
N ILE A 135 7.13 -9.03 -4.78
CA ILE A 135 7.73 -8.97 -3.44
C ILE A 135 6.60 -8.90 -2.41
N ILE A 136 6.74 -9.66 -1.33
CA ILE A 136 5.81 -9.64 -0.21
C ILE A 136 6.54 -9.10 1.01
N LEU A 137 6.00 -8.02 1.58
CA LEU A 137 6.38 -7.46 2.85
C LEU A 137 5.35 -7.94 3.89
N ASP A 138 5.71 -8.99 4.61
CA ASP A 138 4.85 -9.57 5.64
C ASP A 138 4.99 -8.79 6.95
N ASN A 139 3.89 -8.26 7.48
CA ASN A 139 3.89 -7.54 8.74
C ASN A 139 3.85 -8.45 9.98
N HIS A 140 3.79 -9.77 9.78
CA HIS A 140 3.77 -10.79 10.84
C HIS A 140 2.71 -10.58 11.94
N GLY A 141 1.62 -9.88 11.62
CA GLY A 141 0.53 -9.63 12.56
C GLY A 141 -0.32 -10.88 12.84
N ASP A 142 -1.22 -10.77 13.78
CA ASP A 142 -2.20 -11.81 14.09
C ASP A 142 -3.33 -11.88 13.05
N ILE A 143 -3.97 -13.05 12.91
CA ILE A 143 -5.19 -13.20 12.13
C ILE A 143 -6.28 -12.30 12.75
N GLY A 144 -6.86 -11.41 11.92
CA GLY A 144 -7.80 -10.39 12.37
C GLY A 144 -7.15 -9.08 12.83
N ASP A 145 -5.81 -8.97 12.70
CA ASP A 145 -4.98 -7.78 12.94
C ASP A 145 -4.79 -7.38 14.41
N ALA A 146 -5.78 -7.58 15.28
CA ALA A 146 -5.68 -7.25 16.70
C ALA A 146 -4.83 -8.27 17.47
N CYS A 147 -3.88 -7.82 18.30
CA CYS A 147 -2.87 -8.68 18.93
C CYS A 147 -3.00 -8.83 20.45
N VAL A 148 -3.65 -7.91 21.16
CA VAL A 148 -3.71 -7.91 22.64
C VAL A 148 -5.00 -8.59 23.12
N LYS A 149 -4.84 -9.66 23.93
CA LYS A 149 -5.95 -10.33 24.61
C LYS A 149 -6.17 -9.70 25.98
N ILE A 150 -7.38 -9.26 26.24
CA ILE A 150 -7.79 -8.71 27.54
C ILE A 150 -8.66 -9.74 28.28
N SER A 151 -8.38 -9.96 29.56
CA SER A 151 -9.17 -10.87 30.39
C SER A 151 -10.62 -10.41 30.46
N GLY A 152 -11.56 -11.32 30.22
CA GLY A 152 -13.00 -11.02 30.20
C GLY A 152 -13.51 -10.52 28.84
N LEU A 153 -12.66 -10.33 27.82
CA LEU A 153 -13.07 -10.03 26.46
C LEU A 153 -12.80 -11.21 25.53
N GLU A 154 -13.76 -11.53 24.69
CA GLU A 154 -13.60 -12.55 23.65
C GLU A 154 -12.71 -12.04 22.52
N GLN A 155 -12.94 -10.79 22.09
CA GLN A 155 -12.24 -10.18 20.97
C GLN A 155 -10.92 -9.54 21.43
N LYS A 156 -9.83 -9.75 20.66
CA LYS A 156 -8.58 -9.02 20.84
C LYS A 156 -8.73 -7.54 20.46
N VAL A 157 -7.86 -6.70 21.00
CA VAL A 157 -7.75 -5.27 20.71
C VAL A 157 -6.35 -4.95 20.20
N SER A 158 -6.11 -3.68 19.86
CA SER A 158 -4.79 -3.18 19.41
C SER A 158 -4.35 -3.76 18.05
N PRO A 159 -4.82 -3.19 16.92
CA PRO A 159 -4.40 -3.59 15.59
C PRO A 159 -2.95 -3.17 15.33
N THR A 160 -2.19 -3.98 14.59
CA THR A 160 -0.75 -3.79 14.36
C THR A 160 -0.40 -3.42 12.93
N SER A 161 -1.26 -3.69 11.96
CA SER A 161 -0.94 -3.56 10.53
C SER A 161 -0.47 -2.18 10.11
N THR A 162 -1.12 -1.11 10.60
CA THR A 162 -0.74 0.27 10.25
C THR A 162 0.59 0.66 10.87
N VAL A 163 0.81 0.33 12.16
CA VAL A 163 2.05 0.69 12.89
C VAL A 163 3.25 0.00 12.26
N ILE A 164 3.16 -1.32 12.07
CA ILE A 164 4.27 -2.09 11.49
C ILE A 164 4.45 -1.74 10.01
N GLY A 165 3.36 -1.59 9.26
CA GLY A 165 3.42 -1.18 7.86
C GLY A 165 4.09 0.18 7.68
N ALA A 166 3.78 1.17 8.52
CA ALA A 166 4.42 2.47 8.49
C ALA A 166 5.91 2.38 8.84
N ALA A 167 6.28 1.59 9.85
CA ALA A 167 7.69 1.38 10.20
C ALA A 167 8.48 0.74 9.05
N MET A 168 7.93 -0.31 8.42
CA MET A 168 8.54 -1.00 7.27
C MET A 168 8.72 -0.03 6.09
N LEU A 169 7.71 0.74 5.75
CA LEU A 169 7.74 1.63 4.60
C LEU A 169 8.67 2.84 4.84
N ASN A 170 8.69 3.40 6.05
CA ASN A 170 9.65 4.47 6.39
C ASN A 170 11.10 3.97 6.42
N THR A 171 11.35 2.72 6.80
CA THR A 171 12.67 2.09 6.65
C THR A 171 13.06 2.02 5.17
N ILE A 172 12.13 1.62 4.29
CA ILE A 172 12.38 1.58 2.84
C ILE A 172 12.64 2.98 2.28
N VAL A 173 11.94 4.01 2.77
CA VAL A 173 12.17 5.42 2.39
C VAL A 173 13.61 5.83 2.74
N ALA A 174 14.08 5.52 3.95
CA ALA A 174 15.44 5.83 4.39
C ALA A 174 16.49 5.11 3.56
N GLU A 175 16.33 3.81 3.34
CA GLU A 175 17.23 2.99 2.52
C GLU A 175 17.25 3.43 1.05
N LEU A 176 16.11 3.81 0.50
CA LEU A 176 16.02 4.32 -0.87
C LEU A 176 16.76 5.66 -1.00
N ALA A 177 16.56 6.58 -0.05
CA ALA A 177 17.26 7.86 -0.01
C ALA A 177 18.78 7.67 0.11
N GLN A 178 19.24 6.78 1.02
CA GLN A 178 20.67 6.45 1.16
C GLN A 178 21.22 5.90 -0.14
N LYS A 179 20.53 4.96 -0.77
CA LYS A 179 20.98 4.37 -2.04
C LYS A 179 21.05 5.39 -3.17
N MET A 180 20.19 6.39 -3.18
CA MET A 180 20.25 7.51 -4.13
C MET A 180 21.52 8.34 -3.93
N VAL A 181 21.85 8.67 -2.68
CA VAL A 181 23.08 9.42 -2.32
C VAL A 181 24.32 8.61 -2.70
N ASP A 182 24.38 7.34 -2.34
CA ASP A 182 25.50 6.44 -2.67
C ASP A 182 25.71 6.30 -4.18
N SER A 183 24.69 6.55 -4.96
CA SER A 183 24.72 6.51 -6.43
C SER A 183 25.04 7.86 -7.08
N GLY A 184 25.39 8.88 -6.27
CA GLY A 184 25.80 10.20 -6.74
C GLY A 184 24.66 11.21 -6.90
N ILE A 185 23.45 10.92 -6.40
CA ILE A 185 22.37 11.89 -6.36
C ILE A 185 22.58 12.77 -5.12
N GLU A 186 23.16 13.95 -5.30
CA GLU A 186 23.52 14.86 -4.20
C GLU A 186 22.30 15.32 -3.37
N LYS A 187 21.13 15.48 -4.01
CA LYS A 187 19.90 15.96 -3.39
C LYS A 187 18.73 15.06 -3.77
N PRO A 188 18.51 13.96 -3.04
CA PRO A 188 17.26 13.19 -3.17
C PRO A 188 16.03 14.11 -2.97
N PRO A 189 14.94 13.87 -3.69
CA PRO A 189 13.74 14.72 -3.62
C PRO A 189 12.97 14.47 -2.31
N ILE A 190 13.44 15.09 -1.24
CA ILE A 190 12.87 14.96 0.12
C ILE A 190 11.99 16.17 0.42
N PHE A 191 10.81 15.94 1.00
CA PHE A 191 9.97 17.01 1.52
C PHE A 191 10.59 17.67 2.76
N TYR A 192 10.74 18.98 2.73
CA TYR A 192 11.12 19.76 3.90
C TYR A 192 9.93 19.97 4.84
N SER A 193 10.21 20.16 6.12
CA SER A 193 9.17 20.55 7.08
C SER A 193 8.77 22.01 6.86
N ALA A 194 7.48 22.25 6.65
CA ALA A 194 6.94 23.61 6.58
C ALA A 194 6.92 24.33 7.96
N ASN A 195 7.28 23.61 9.03
CA ASN A 195 7.30 24.15 10.40
C ASN A 195 8.74 24.48 10.89
N LEU A 196 9.73 24.37 10.02
CA LEU A 196 11.10 24.78 10.32
C LEU A 196 11.39 26.10 9.62
N ASP A 197 11.89 27.06 10.42
CA ASP A 197 12.42 28.32 9.90
C ASP A 197 13.77 28.04 9.21
N GLY A 198 13.88 28.34 7.91
CA GLY A 198 15.11 28.08 7.18
C GLY A 198 15.11 28.60 5.78
#